data_86935a51100824936b4faeed5792e6fa
#
_entry.id   86935a51100824936b4faeed5792e6fa
#
_cell.length_a   1.000
_cell.length_b   1.000
_cell.length_c   1.000
_cell.angle_alpha   90.00
_cell.angle_beta   90.00
_cell.angle_gamma   90.00
#
_symmetry.space_group_name_H-M   'P 1'
#
loop_
_entity.id
_entity.type
_entity.pdbx_description
1 polymer ?
#
loop_
_entity_poly.entity_id
_entity_poly.type
_entity_poly.pdbx_seq_one_letter_code
_entity_poly.pdbx_strand_id
1 'polypeptide(L)'
;MRQRIFNILAVLFFLSITSVEAKIGDWKAYMAYSEVQEMEQVGNLIFVQASNNLYVYNQNDQSIQTFSKMDCLSDCYIQHISYNKASKRLVIFYSNANIDLMNVSNFEVTNLSDYYTASTTGDKTVNDIYMYGKYAYISNGFGIIKINIADGEISDTYNLGFNVNWCEIKDNHIYAYSKEKGQYSASLTKNLLDKNNWNKVGGYVSKKLEDKSELKQLVSTLQPGGPKYNYFWGMQFINNLLYTCGGGFGHGIDTERPGTIQVLNGESWQILDDSIQAKTGIKYVDVNAVDVDPKDPTHVFAGARSGLY
;
A
#
# COMPACT_ATOMS: atom_id res chain seq x y z
N MET A 1 60.03 -10.22 -1.07
CA MET A 1 59.00 -9.37 -0.45
C MET A 1 57.76 -9.25 -1.35
N ARG A 2 57.87 -8.88 -2.64
CA ARG A 2 56.73 -8.75 -3.57
C ARG A 2 55.85 -10.02 -3.71
N GLN A 3 56.47 -11.21 -3.76
CA GLN A 3 55.74 -12.47 -3.94
C GLN A 3 54.93 -12.87 -2.69
N ARG A 4 55.38 -12.50 -1.48
CA ARG A 4 54.63 -12.72 -0.24
C ARG A 4 53.41 -11.79 -0.12
N ILE A 5 53.55 -10.54 -0.59
CA ILE A 5 52.44 -9.58 -0.62
C ILE A 5 51.36 -10.01 -1.63
N PHE A 6 51.77 -10.52 -2.81
CA PHE A 6 50.83 -11.03 -3.80
C PHE A 6 50.05 -12.26 -3.30
N ASN A 7 50.70 -13.17 -2.60
CA ASN A 7 50.03 -14.34 -2.01
C ASN A 7 49.09 -13.96 -0.87
N ILE A 8 49.39 -12.95 -0.07
CA ILE A 8 48.50 -12.44 0.99
C ILE A 8 47.28 -11.74 0.36
N LEU A 9 47.47 -10.95 -0.69
CA LEU A 9 46.36 -10.32 -1.44
C LEU A 9 45.47 -11.35 -2.13
N ALA A 10 46.03 -12.41 -2.70
CA ALA A 10 45.27 -13.50 -3.30
C ALA A 10 44.44 -14.28 -2.24
N VAL A 11 45.01 -14.54 -1.05
CA VAL A 11 44.28 -15.21 0.04
C VAL A 11 43.19 -14.29 0.61
N LEU A 12 43.40 -12.99 0.71
CA LEU A 12 42.39 -12.02 1.12
C LEU A 12 41.25 -11.89 0.09
N PHE A 13 41.55 -12.00 -1.20
CA PHE A 13 40.53 -11.99 -2.27
C PHE A 13 39.70 -13.27 -2.27
N PHE A 14 40.26 -14.43 -1.96
CA PHE A 14 39.52 -15.69 -1.83
C PHE A 14 38.67 -15.77 -0.55
N LEU A 15 39.00 -15.03 0.49
CA LEU A 15 38.21 -14.96 1.73
C LEU A 15 36.99 -14.03 1.64
N SER A 16 36.89 -13.21 0.58
CA SER A 16 35.75 -12.32 0.36
C SER A 16 34.61 -12.91 -0.47
N ILE A 17 34.73 -14.17 -0.92
CA ILE A 17 33.62 -14.89 -1.53
C ILE A 17 32.83 -15.57 -0.38
N THR A 18 32.16 -14.77 0.45
CA THR A 18 31.08 -15.29 1.26
C THR A 18 29.92 -15.58 0.34
N SER A 19 29.72 -16.83 0.00
CA SER A 19 28.44 -17.30 -0.53
C SER A 19 27.39 -16.89 0.51
N VAL A 20 26.50 -15.99 0.14
CA VAL A 20 25.29 -15.74 0.92
C VAL A 20 24.41 -16.99 0.73
N GLU A 21 24.66 -18.02 1.55
CA GLU A 21 23.73 -19.12 1.67
C GLU A 21 22.52 -18.60 2.45
N ALA A 22 21.36 -18.53 1.78
CA ALA A 22 20.10 -18.33 2.46
C ALA A 22 19.95 -19.43 3.51
N LYS A 23 19.91 -19.07 4.80
CA LYS A 23 19.65 -20.03 5.87
C LYS A 23 18.22 -20.55 5.71
N ILE A 24 18.06 -21.85 5.89
CA ILE A 24 16.71 -22.46 5.94
C ILE A 24 15.90 -21.74 7.01
N GLY A 25 14.76 -21.12 6.60
CA GLY A 25 13.89 -20.34 7.47
C GLY A 25 14.02 -18.83 7.38
N ASP A 26 14.96 -18.30 6.61
CA ASP A 26 15.02 -16.86 6.31
C ASP A 26 13.99 -16.53 5.22
N TRP A 27 13.09 -15.60 5.54
CA TRP A 27 12.05 -15.12 4.62
C TRP A 27 12.35 -13.69 4.19
N LYS A 28 12.20 -13.43 2.89
CA LYS A 28 12.27 -12.08 2.34
C LYS A 28 10.96 -11.76 1.61
N ALA A 29 10.33 -10.65 1.96
CA ALA A 29 9.15 -10.16 1.27
C ALA A 29 9.54 -9.35 0.03
N TYR A 30 8.96 -9.69 -1.11
CA TYR A 30 9.08 -8.90 -2.34
C TYR A 30 7.71 -8.31 -2.66
N MET A 31 7.54 -7.02 -2.37
CA MET A 31 6.28 -6.31 -2.52
C MET A 31 6.36 -5.32 -3.68
N ALA A 32 5.25 -5.16 -4.42
CA ALA A 32 5.14 -4.15 -5.46
C ALA A 32 4.84 -2.77 -4.85
N TYR A 33 5.34 -1.71 -5.53
CA TYR A 33 5.13 -0.32 -5.13
C TYR A 33 4.85 0.58 -6.35
N SER A 34 4.36 0.01 -7.46
CA SER A 34 4.20 0.74 -8.72
C SER A 34 2.91 1.55 -8.83
N GLU A 35 1.85 1.14 -8.13
CA GLU A 35 0.53 1.77 -8.20
C GLU A 35 0.31 2.68 -7.00
N VAL A 36 0.67 3.96 -7.13
CA VAL A 36 0.52 4.95 -6.05
C VAL A 36 -0.95 5.28 -5.83
N GLN A 37 -1.41 5.12 -4.60
CA GLN A 37 -2.80 5.35 -4.16
C GLN A 37 -2.90 6.60 -3.28
N GLU A 38 -2.14 6.65 -2.19
CA GLU A 38 -2.16 7.78 -1.25
C GLU A 38 -0.75 8.22 -0.87
N MET A 39 -0.62 9.48 -0.48
CA MET A 39 0.66 10.08 -0.09
C MET A 39 0.43 11.07 1.05
N GLU A 40 1.33 11.03 2.06
CA GLU A 40 1.35 11.95 3.19
C GLU A 40 2.75 12.53 3.36
N GLN A 41 2.86 13.87 3.32
CA GLN A 41 4.13 14.56 3.54
C GLN A 41 4.25 15.02 4.99
N VAL A 42 5.35 14.64 5.64
CA VAL A 42 5.65 14.97 7.03
C VAL A 42 7.06 15.55 7.10
N GLY A 43 7.17 16.87 7.00
CA GLY A 43 8.48 17.52 6.86
C GLY A 43 9.20 17.05 5.59
N ASN A 44 10.38 16.44 5.77
CA ASN A 44 11.17 15.90 4.67
C ASN A 44 10.86 14.42 4.34
N LEU A 45 9.93 13.81 5.07
CA LEU A 45 9.49 12.43 4.82
C LEU A 45 8.22 12.44 3.97
N ILE A 46 8.18 11.58 2.96
CA ILE A 46 7.00 11.32 2.16
C ILE A 46 6.63 9.86 2.33
N PHE A 47 5.53 9.61 3.03
CA PHE A 47 4.93 8.29 3.16
C PHE A 47 4.04 8.03 1.96
N VAL A 48 4.24 6.89 1.32
CA VAL A 48 3.53 6.53 0.08
C VAL A 48 2.89 5.17 0.24
N GLN A 49 1.58 5.13 0.11
CA GLN A 49 0.85 3.89 -0.10
C GLN A 49 0.85 3.59 -1.60
N ALA A 50 1.43 2.46 -1.96
CA ALA A 50 1.49 2.01 -3.34
C ALA A 50 1.30 0.50 -3.44
N SER A 51 0.47 0.04 -4.39
CA SER A 51 0.09 -1.37 -4.57
C SER A 51 -0.35 -2.05 -3.26
N ASN A 52 -1.07 -1.32 -2.40
CA ASN A 52 -1.50 -1.70 -1.04
C ASN A 52 -0.37 -1.95 -0.03
N ASN A 53 0.83 -1.44 -0.29
CA ASN A 53 2.00 -1.50 0.58
C ASN A 53 2.45 -0.09 0.97
N LEU A 54 3.42 0.01 1.87
CA LEU A 54 3.93 1.28 2.39
C LEU A 54 5.43 1.39 2.18
N TYR A 55 5.86 2.57 1.73
CA TYR A 55 7.24 3.00 1.84
C TYR A 55 7.33 4.46 2.26
N VAL A 56 8.50 4.86 2.74
CA VAL A 56 8.83 6.26 3.01
C VAL A 56 10.03 6.68 2.19
N TYR A 57 9.95 7.87 1.61
CA TYR A 57 11.06 8.54 0.95
C TYR A 57 11.53 9.71 1.82
N ASN A 58 12.83 9.76 2.11
CA ASN A 58 13.45 10.87 2.82
C ASN A 58 14.13 11.82 1.83
N GLN A 59 13.61 13.04 1.71
CA GLN A 59 14.11 14.05 0.79
C GLN A 59 15.51 14.58 1.14
N ASN A 60 15.99 14.41 2.39
CA ASN A 60 17.30 14.90 2.82
C ASN A 60 18.45 14.06 2.25
N ASP A 61 18.32 12.75 2.29
CA ASP A 61 19.36 11.80 1.89
C ASP A 61 18.94 10.93 0.70
N GLN A 62 17.73 11.16 0.17
CA GLN A 62 17.14 10.45 -0.96
C GLN A 62 16.97 8.93 -0.72
N SER A 63 16.97 8.51 0.53
CA SER A 63 16.76 7.12 0.90
C SER A 63 15.28 6.72 0.79
N ILE A 64 15.06 5.45 0.45
CA ILE A 64 13.74 4.82 0.48
C ILE A 64 13.78 3.67 1.47
N GLN A 65 12.82 3.63 2.38
CA GLN A 65 12.59 2.50 3.28
C GLN A 65 11.20 1.92 3.04
N THR A 66 11.13 0.63 2.84
CA THR A 66 9.87 -0.11 2.68
C THR A 66 9.45 -0.73 4.00
N PHE A 67 8.13 -0.93 4.17
CA PHE A 67 7.55 -1.54 5.36
C PHE A 67 6.64 -2.69 4.97
N SER A 68 6.74 -3.78 5.73
CA SER A 68 5.92 -4.96 5.54
C SER A 68 5.54 -5.59 6.89
N LYS A 69 4.69 -6.61 6.84
CA LYS A 69 4.38 -7.43 8.01
C LYS A 69 5.59 -8.21 8.54
N MET A 70 6.62 -8.39 7.73
CA MET A 70 7.88 -9.01 8.15
C MET A 70 8.72 -8.07 9.03
N ASP A 71 8.49 -6.76 8.92
CA ASP A 71 9.26 -5.74 9.65
C ASP A 71 8.51 -5.26 10.89
N CYS A 72 7.49 -4.43 10.71
CA CYS A 72 6.79 -3.79 11.82
C CYS A 72 5.28 -3.64 11.64
N LEU A 73 4.75 -3.85 10.44
CA LEU A 73 3.31 -3.71 10.21
C LEU A 73 2.53 -4.90 10.76
N SER A 74 1.34 -4.64 11.29
CA SER A 74 0.51 -5.69 11.89
C SER A 74 -0.27 -6.49 10.85
N ASP A 75 -0.49 -5.95 9.64
CA ASP A 75 -1.28 -6.62 8.61
C ASP A 75 -0.80 -6.31 7.18
N CYS A 76 -1.50 -6.85 6.19
CA CYS A 76 -1.30 -6.67 4.77
C CYS A 76 -2.48 -5.90 4.15
N TYR A 77 -2.35 -5.46 2.87
CA TYR A 77 -3.40 -4.77 2.11
C TYR A 77 -3.84 -3.45 2.76
N ILE A 78 -2.90 -2.50 2.81
CA ILE A 78 -3.18 -1.13 3.27
C ILE A 78 -4.21 -0.49 2.34
N GLN A 79 -5.27 0.04 2.92
CA GLN A 79 -6.35 0.71 2.21
C GLN A 79 -6.22 2.23 2.23
N HIS A 80 -5.83 2.79 3.38
CA HIS A 80 -5.64 4.23 3.57
C HIS A 80 -4.46 4.53 4.48
N ILE A 81 -3.83 5.67 4.25
CA ILE A 81 -2.88 6.29 5.17
C ILE A 81 -3.30 7.74 5.44
N SER A 82 -3.11 8.21 6.67
CA SER A 82 -3.36 9.62 7.00
C SER A 82 -2.51 10.07 8.18
N TYR A 83 -1.90 11.25 8.07
CA TYR A 83 -1.02 11.77 9.11
C TYR A 83 -1.75 12.63 10.14
N ASN A 84 -1.60 12.29 11.42
CA ASN A 84 -2.06 13.13 12.53
C ASN A 84 -0.91 13.99 13.06
N LYS A 85 -0.95 15.28 12.77
CA LYS A 85 0.09 16.24 13.17
C LYS A 85 0.20 16.41 14.69
N ALA A 86 -0.91 16.36 15.42
CA ALA A 86 -0.92 16.58 16.86
C ALA A 86 -0.24 15.45 17.64
N SER A 87 -0.44 14.20 17.23
CA SER A 87 0.17 13.02 17.85
C SER A 87 1.46 12.58 17.17
N LYS A 88 1.84 13.19 16.03
CA LYS A 88 2.99 12.81 15.18
C LYS A 88 2.94 11.33 14.78
N ARG A 89 1.76 10.82 14.46
CA ARG A 89 1.55 9.44 14.04
C ARG A 89 0.90 9.37 12.67
N LEU A 90 1.37 8.44 11.85
CA LEU A 90 0.69 8.00 10.63
C LEU A 90 -0.32 6.92 11.02
N VAL A 91 -1.57 7.13 10.67
CA VAL A 91 -2.63 6.11 10.76
C VAL A 91 -2.57 5.28 9.49
N ILE A 92 -2.42 3.97 9.63
CA ILE A 92 -2.40 3.01 8.54
C ILE A 92 -3.63 2.13 8.70
N PHE A 93 -4.52 2.19 7.74
CA PHE A 93 -5.78 1.45 7.76
C PHE A 93 -5.74 0.30 6.77
N TYR A 94 -6.06 -0.90 7.25
CA TYR A 94 -6.05 -2.12 6.44
C TYR A 94 -7.45 -2.48 5.92
N SER A 95 -7.51 -3.21 4.82
CA SER A 95 -8.77 -3.62 4.18
C SER A 95 -9.66 -4.50 5.07
N ASN A 96 -9.10 -5.16 6.07
CA ASN A 96 -9.82 -5.96 7.07
C ASN A 96 -10.29 -5.14 8.28
N ALA A 97 -10.15 -3.81 8.25
CA ALA A 97 -10.46 -2.89 9.33
C ALA A 97 -9.49 -2.93 10.55
N ASN A 98 -8.32 -3.57 10.42
CA ASN A 98 -7.24 -3.40 11.37
C ASN A 98 -6.59 -2.02 11.20
N ILE A 99 -5.94 -1.49 12.25
CA ILE A 99 -5.35 -0.15 12.23
C ILE A 99 -3.97 -0.21 12.91
N ASP A 100 -2.98 0.39 12.25
CA ASP A 100 -1.69 0.67 12.87
C ASP A 100 -1.50 2.18 13.05
N LEU A 101 -0.86 2.54 14.15
CA LEU A 101 -0.46 3.89 14.50
C LEU A 101 1.06 3.94 14.50
N MET A 102 1.66 4.37 13.39
CA MET A 102 3.12 4.46 13.23
C MET A 102 3.63 5.81 13.73
N ASN A 103 4.61 5.82 14.62
CA ASN A 103 5.35 7.02 14.99
C ASN A 103 6.26 7.43 13.83
N VAL A 104 6.09 8.63 13.29
CA VAL A 104 6.84 9.09 12.09
C VAL A 104 8.32 9.40 12.35
N SER A 105 8.78 9.42 13.61
CA SER A 105 10.16 9.74 13.94
C SER A 105 11.06 8.51 14.05
N ASN A 106 10.51 7.36 14.48
CA ASN A 106 11.26 6.11 14.71
C ASN A 106 10.61 4.89 14.06
N PHE A 107 9.47 5.07 13.38
CA PHE A 107 8.69 4.03 12.70
C PHE A 107 8.15 2.91 13.60
N GLU A 108 8.14 3.12 14.92
CA GLU A 108 7.49 2.20 15.85
C GLU A 108 5.98 2.18 15.62
N VAL A 109 5.42 0.98 15.59
CA VAL A 109 4.00 0.74 15.32
C VAL A 109 3.29 0.29 16.60
N THR A 110 2.15 0.90 16.87
CA THR A 110 1.18 0.44 17.87
C THR A 110 -0.06 -0.04 17.13
N ASN A 111 -0.43 -1.31 17.30
CA ASN A 111 -1.63 -1.85 16.67
C ASN A 111 -2.87 -1.52 17.50
N LEU A 112 -3.93 -1.07 16.81
CA LEU A 112 -5.27 -0.85 17.34
C LEU A 112 -6.23 -1.83 16.67
N SER A 113 -6.38 -3.01 17.26
CA SER A 113 -7.22 -4.10 16.72
C SER A 113 -8.69 -4.01 17.12
N ASP A 114 -9.08 -3.06 17.95
CA ASP A 114 -10.43 -2.97 18.51
C ASP A 114 -11.52 -2.86 17.44
N TYR A 115 -11.25 -2.10 16.37
CA TYR A 115 -12.21 -2.00 15.27
C TYR A 115 -12.29 -3.30 14.46
N TYR A 116 -11.18 -3.96 14.24
CA TYR A 116 -11.13 -5.27 13.57
C TYR A 116 -11.91 -6.33 14.36
N THR A 117 -11.70 -6.41 15.68
CA THR A 117 -12.31 -7.42 16.56
C THR A 117 -13.75 -7.08 16.95
N ALA A 118 -14.17 -5.81 16.83
CA ALA A 118 -15.52 -5.39 17.21
C ALA A 118 -16.59 -6.16 16.42
N SER A 119 -17.51 -6.79 17.14
CA SER A 119 -18.69 -7.44 16.56
C SER A 119 -19.73 -6.38 16.17
N THR A 120 -19.64 -5.87 14.94
CA THR A 120 -20.63 -4.94 14.39
C THR A 120 -21.36 -5.57 13.22
N THR A 121 -22.64 -5.26 13.08
CA THR A 121 -23.45 -5.68 11.92
C THR A 121 -23.34 -4.71 10.72
N GLY A 122 -22.62 -3.61 10.90
CA GLY A 122 -22.44 -2.58 9.89
C GLY A 122 -21.24 -2.86 8.98
N ASP A 123 -21.28 -2.28 7.78
CA ASP A 123 -20.16 -2.31 6.83
C ASP A 123 -18.99 -1.48 7.37
N LYS A 124 -17.86 -2.15 7.63
CA LYS A 124 -16.63 -1.55 8.16
C LYS A 124 -15.74 -0.90 7.08
N THR A 125 -16.13 -0.93 5.82
CA THR A 125 -15.37 -0.30 4.75
C THR A 125 -15.15 1.18 5.05
N VAL A 126 -13.90 1.61 5.04
CA VAL A 126 -13.53 3.00 5.25
C VAL A 126 -13.69 3.78 3.96
N ASN A 127 -14.42 4.87 4.03
CA ASN A 127 -14.63 5.77 2.91
C ASN A 127 -13.70 6.99 2.95
N ASP A 128 -13.38 7.46 4.16
CA ASP A 128 -12.55 8.65 4.36
C ASP A 128 -12.04 8.73 5.81
N ILE A 129 -10.89 9.38 5.97
CA ILE A 129 -10.28 9.68 7.27
C ILE A 129 -10.11 11.19 7.38
N TYR A 130 -10.73 11.78 8.41
CA TYR A 130 -10.62 13.20 8.71
C TYR A 130 -9.90 13.42 10.04
N MET A 131 -8.79 14.18 10.01
CA MET A 131 -7.99 14.51 11.19
C MET A 131 -8.43 15.80 11.82
N TYR A 132 -8.72 15.78 13.15
CA TYR A 132 -9.04 16.98 13.91
C TYR A 132 -8.43 16.91 15.31
N GLY A 133 -7.48 17.80 15.60
CA GLY A 133 -6.68 17.75 16.83
C GLY A 133 -5.96 16.42 16.97
N LYS A 134 -6.07 15.77 18.11
CA LYS A 134 -5.48 14.44 18.38
C LYS A 134 -6.35 13.27 17.92
N TYR A 135 -7.44 13.52 17.23
CA TYR A 135 -8.42 12.52 16.83
C TYR A 135 -8.44 12.29 15.33
N ALA A 136 -8.73 11.06 14.94
CA ALA A 136 -9.17 10.70 13.59
C ALA A 136 -10.66 10.38 13.61
N TYR A 137 -11.39 10.86 12.63
CA TYR A 137 -12.79 10.55 12.38
C TYR A 137 -12.88 9.72 11.13
N ILE A 138 -13.25 8.45 11.27
CA ILE A 138 -13.30 7.46 10.20
C ILE A 138 -14.72 7.36 9.69
N SER A 139 -14.98 7.82 8.48
CA SER A 139 -16.26 7.67 7.79
C SER A 139 -16.39 6.26 7.21
N ASN A 140 -17.50 5.58 7.46
CA ASN A 140 -17.71 4.19 7.06
C ASN A 140 -19.17 3.90 6.63
N GLY A 141 -19.47 2.63 6.35
CA GLY A 141 -20.79 2.20 5.86
C GLY A 141 -21.97 2.39 6.81
N PHE A 142 -21.73 2.71 8.09
CA PHE A 142 -22.80 2.90 9.07
C PHE A 142 -22.75 4.24 9.83
N GLY A 143 -21.68 5.03 9.65
CA GLY A 143 -21.53 6.29 10.37
C GLY A 143 -20.09 6.77 10.47
N ILE A 144 -19.67 7.18 11.66
CA ILE A 144 -18.34 7.73 11.93
C ILE A 144 -17.78 7.11 13.21
N ILE A 145 -16.51 6.67 13.16
CA ILE A 145 -15.75 6.24 14.33
C ILE A 145 -14.74 7.32 14.67
N LYS A 146 -14.66 7.67 15.95
CA LYS A 146 -13.69 8.61 16.48
C LYS A 146 -12.60 7.85 17.22
N ILE A 147 -11.37 8.02 16.79
CA ILE A 147 -10.18 7.39 17.38
C ILE A 147 -9.31 8.46 18.01
N ASN A 148 -8.89 8.25 19.24
CA ASN A 148 -7.86 9.03 19.91
C ASN A 148 -6.49 8.48 19.48
N ILE A 149 -5.83 9.16 18.58
CA ILE A 149 -4.56 8.70 17.99
C ILE A 149 -3.42 8.76 19.03
N ALA A 150 -3.46 9.72 19.95
CA ALA A 150 -2.42 9.86 20.99
C ALA A 150 -2.44 8.69 21.97
N ASP A 151 -3.63 8.26 22.38
CA ASP A 151 -3.81 7.20 23.38
C ASP A 151 -3.98 5.82 22.73
N GLY A 152 -4.24 5.76 21.41
CA GLY A 152 -4.40 4.51 20.66
C GLY A 152 -5.68 3.76 21.02
N GLU A 153 -6.82 4.45 21.09
CA GLU A 153 -8.10 3.88 21.47
C GLU A 153 -9.27 4.42 20.64
N ILE A 154 -10.30 3.62 20.49
CA ILE A 154 -11.58 4.09 19.94
C ILE A 154 -12.31 4.87 21.02
N SER A 155 -12.47 6.19 20.83
CA SER A 155 -13.17 7.04 21.78
C SER A 155 -14.68 6.94 21.68
N ASP A 156 -15.23 6.94 20.45
CA ASP A 156 -16.67 6.97 20.20
C ASP A 156 -17.01 6.29 18.87
N THR A 157 -18.25 5.79 18.76
CA THR A 157 -18.82 5.26 17.53
C THR A 157 -20.18 5.91 17.27
N TYR A 158 -20.23 6.84 16.31
CA TYR A 158 -21.45 7.53 15.92
C TYR A 158 -22.18 6.71 14.85
N ASN A 159 -23.04 5.78 15.27
CA ASN A 159 -23.83 4.95 14.37
C ASN A 159 -25.03 5.73 13.85
N LEU A 160 -24.93 6.29 12.65
CA LEU A 160 -25.99 7.05 11.99
C LEU A 160 -27.01 6.16 11.29
N GLY A 161 -26.66 4.88 11.04
CA GLY A 161 -27.48 3.91 10.33
C GLY A 161 -27.49 4.09 8.81
N PHE A 162 -26.52 4.81 8.27
CA PHE A 162 -26.32 4.98 6.85
C PHE A 162 -24.83 5.20 6.50
N ASN A 163 -24.49 4.98 5.25
CA ASN A 163 -23.15 5.16 4.73
C ASN A 163 -22.74 6.64 4.72
N VAL A 164 -21.65 6.96 5.42
CA VAL A 164 -21.02 8.29 5.42
C VAL A 164 -19.81 8.25 4.49
N ASN A 165 -19.81 9.07 3.44
CA ASN A 165 -18.74 9.12 2.47
C ASN A 165 -17.53 9.91 2.97
N TRP A 166 -17.77 10.99 3.71
CA TRP A 166 -16.75 11.81 4.38
C TRP A 166 -17.35 12.68 5.47
N CYS A 167 -16.52 13.21 6.36
CA CYS A 167 -16.96 14.11 7.42
C CYS A 167 -15.96 15.25 7.62
N GLU A 168 -16.40 16.31 8.26
CA GLU A 168 -15.56 17.43 8.71
C GLU A 168 -16.10 18.05 9.97
N ILE A 169 -15.24 18.81 10.68
CA ILE A 169 -15.63 19.64 11.82
C ILE A 169 -15.39 21.10 11.44
N LYS A 170 -16.46 21.88 11.57
CA LYS A 170 -16.44 23.32 11.29
C LYS A 170 -17.42 24.02 12.22
N ASP A 171 -17.06 25.22 12.72
CA ASP A 171 -17.92 26.09 13.54
C ASP A 171 -18.58 25.33 14.72
N ASN A 172 -17.78 24.52 15.44
CA ASN A 172 -18.21 23.70 16.56
C ASN A 172 -19.30 22.66 16.23
N HIS A 173 -19.41 22.27 14.96
CA HIS A 173 -20.30 21.21 14.48
C HIS A 173 -19.50 20.16 13.72
N ILE A 174 -19.94 18.91 13.85
CA ILE A 174 -19.52 17.83 12.97
C ILE A 174 -20.54 17.68 11.85
N TYR A 175 -20.05 17.52 10.62
CA TYR A 175 -20.85 17.30 9.43
C TYR A 175 -20.53 15.92 8.85
N ALA A 176 -21.57 15.16 8.55
CA ALA A 176 -21.50 13.86 7.89
C ALA A 176 -22.14 13.97 6.50
N TYR A 177 -21.40 13.59 5.47
CA TYR A 177 -21.84 13.68 4.09
C TYR A 177 -22.08 12.29 3.52
N SER A 178 -23.31 12.04 3.06
CA SER A 178 -23.76 10.79 2.46
C SER A 178 -24.32 11.03 1.06
N LYS A 179 -23.82 10.31 0.06
CA LYS A 179 -24.37 10.36 -1.31
C LYS A 179 -25.85 9.99 -1.34
N GLU A 180 -26.27 9.10 -0.45
CA GLU A 180 -27.64 8.59 -0.41
C GLU A 180 -28.57 9.46 0.45
N LYS A 181 -28.07 9.98 1.57
CA LYS A 181 -28.89 10.67 2.60
C LYS A 181 -28.74 12.18 2.57
N GLY A 182 -27.67 12.72 1.96
CA GLY A 182 -27.35 14.13 1.96
C GLY A 182 -26.39 14.53 3.09
N GLN A 183 -26.47 15.76 3.53
CA GLN A 183 -25.65 16.34 4.59
C GLN A 183 -26.39 16.34 5.93
N TYR A 184 -25.74 15.77 6.95
CA TYR A 184 -26.20 15.79 8.34
C TYR A 184 -25.22 16.57 9.19
N SER A 185 -25.71 17.19 10.27
CA SER A 185 -24.87 17.94 11.21
C SER A 185 -25.34 17.75 12.65
N ALA A 186 -24.39 17.77 13.57
CA ALA A 186 -24.63 17.79 15.01
C ALA A 186 -23.63 18.73 15.70
N SER A 187 -24.07 19.44 16.75
CA SER A 187 -23.19 20.29 17.56
C SER A 187 -22.27 19.41 18.41
N LEU A 188 -20.98 19.76 18.49
CA LEU A 188 -19.99 19.07 19.34
C LEU A 188 -20.31 19.17 20.85
N THR A 189 -21.23 20.07 21.25
CA THR A 189 -21.70 20.20 22.64
C THR A 189 -22.81 19.22 22.99
N LYS A 190 -23.37 18.51 22.01
CA LYS A 190 -24.43 17.53 22.19
C LYS A 190 -23.86 16.11 22.33
N ASN A 191 -24.68 15.21 22.86
CA ASN A 191 -24.33 13.79 22.85
C ASN A 191 -24.41 13.24 21.40
N LEU A 192 -23.26 13.04 20.74
CA LEU A 192 -23.18 12.58 19.36
C LEU A 192 -23.53 11.09 19.18
N LEU A 193 -23.61 10.33 20.27
CA LEU A 193 -24.08 8.93 20.27
C LEU A 193 -25.59 8.84 20.05
N ASP A 194 -26.33 9.91 20.42
CA ASP A 194 -27.77 9.98 20.15
C ASP A 194 -28.05 10.50 18.74
N LYS A 195 -28.62 9.64 17.90
CA LYS A 195 -28.99 9.97 16.51
C LYS A 195 -29.94 11.16 16.40
N ASN A 196 -30.75 11.43 17.41
CA ASN A 196 -31.70 12.56 17.42
C ASN A 196 -30.99 13.93 17.45
N ASN A 197 -29.72 13.96 17.83
CA ASN A 197 -28.93 15.18 17.79
C ASN A 197 -28.34 15.49 16.38
N TRP A 198 -28.50 14.57 15.44
CA TRP A 198 -28.03 14.74 14.07
C TRP A 198 -29.20 15.15 13.18
N ASN A 199 -29.09 16.35 12.58
CA ASN A 199 -30.12 16.93 11.74
C ASN A 199 -29.69 16.97 10.30
N LYS A 200 -30.60 16.68 9.38
CA LYS A 200 -30.37 16.88 7.95
C LYS A 200 -30.32 18.37 7.65
N VAL A 201 -29.22 18.87 7.11
CA VAL A 201 -29.00 20.30 6.85
C VAL A 201 -28.83 20.62 5.37
N GLY A 202 -28.70 19.62 4.51
CA GLY A 202 -28.54 19.86 3.08
C GLY A 202 -28.47 18.60 2.22
N GLY A 203 -28.21 18.80 0.93
CA GLY A 203 -27.86 17.76 -0.02
C GLY A 203 -26.40 17.33 0.11
N TYR A 204 -26.01 16.25 -0.58
CA TYR A 204 -24.63 15.80 -0.63
C TYR A 204 -23.72 16.84 -1.31
N VAL A 205 -22.57 17.08 -0.69
CA VAL A 205 -21.49 17.89 -1.25
C VAL A 205 -20.25 17.02 -1.37
N SER A 206 -19.61 17.04 -2.52
CA SER A 206 -18.36 16.29 -2.74
C SER A 206 -17.22 16.91 -1.94
N LYS A 207 -16.36 16.05 -1.37
CA LYS A 207 -15.15 16.50 -0.69
C LYS A 207 -14.23 17.20 -1.68
N LYS A 208 -13.76 18.39 -1.30
CA LYS A 208 -12.70 19.06 -2.06
C LYS A 208 -11.38 18.39 -1.73
N LEU A 209 -10.77 17.77 -2.73
CA LEU A 209 -9.47 17.13 -2.58
C LEU A 209 -8.35 18.20 -2.58
N GLU A 210 -7.33 17.94 -1.79
CA GLU A 210 -6.09 18.71 -1.83
C GLU A 210 -5.34 18.43 -3.14
N ASP A 211 -4.75 19.46 -3.72
CA ASP A 211 -3.90 19.30 -4.89
C ASP A 211 -2.52 18.78 -4.45
N LYS A 212 -2.26 17.51 -4.76
CA LYS A 212 -1.00 16.82 -4.51
C LYS A 212 -0.22 16.54 -5.82
N SER A 213 -0.45 17.34 -6.87
CA SER A 213 0.14 17.11 -8.21
C SER A 213 1.68 17.15 -8.19
N GLU A 214 2.30 18.11 -7.51
CA GLU A 214 3.76 18.20 -7.37
C GLU A 214 4.34 16.98 -6.63
N LEU A 215 3.68 16.59 -5.54
CA LEU A 215 4.08 15.42 -4.77
C LEU A 215 3.96 14.13 -5.60
N LYS A 216 2.88 14.00 -6.36
CA LYS A 216 2.67 12.88 -7.28
C LYS A 216 3.73 12.81 -8.38
N GLN A 217 4.14 13.97 -8.93
CA GLN A 217 5.20 14.02 -9.91
C GLN A 217 6.55 13.56 -9.31
N LEU A 218 6.91 14.03 -8.12
CA LEU A 218 8.11 13.56 -7.43
C LEU A 218 8.06 12.04 -7.18
N VAL A 219 6.98 11.56 -6.59
CA VAL A 219 6.80 10.14 -6.25
C VAL A 219 6.86 9.24 -7.49
N SER A 220 6.38 9.70 -8.65
CA SER A 220 6.43 8.94 -9.90
C SER A 220 7.86 8.67 -10.42
N THR A 221 8.86 9.40 -9.93
CA THR A 221 10.29 9.19 -10.27
C THR A 221 11.00 8.23 -9.33
N LEU A 222 10.39 7.87 -8.21
CA LEU A 222 11.00 7.02 -7.19
C LEU A 222 10.97 5.54 -7.59
N GLN A 223 11.99 4.81 -7.18
CA GLN A 223 12.13 3.37 -7.43
C GLN A 223 12.33 2.61 -6.12
N PRO A 224 11.25 2.27 -5.40
CA PRO A 224 11.36 1.55 -4.13
C PRO A 224 11.89 0.12 -4.28
N GLY A 225 12.01 -0.38 -5.50
CA GLY A 225 12.39 -1.76 -5.79
C GLY A 225 11.17 -2.71 -5.81
N GLY A 226 11.43 -4.01 -5.81
CA GLY A 226 10.39 -5.02 -5.89
C GLY A 226 9.85 -5.30 -7.30
N PRO A 227 8.90 -6.22 -7.42
CA PRO A 227 8.19 -6.50 -8.66
C PRO A 227 7.28 -5.34 -9.06
N LYS A 228 6.84 -5.28 -10.30
CA LYS A 228 5.87 -4.28 -10.75
C LYS A 228 4.47 -4.53 -10.16
N TYR A 229 4.07 -5.80 -10.08
CA TYR A 229 2.77 -6.22 -9.56
C TYR A 229 2.91 -7.34 -8.52
N ASN A 230 2.01 -7.40 -7.55
CA ASN A 230 1.89 -8.50 -6.57
C ASN A 230 1.10 -9.70 -7.14
N TYR A 231 1.26 -10.02 -8.42
CA TYR A 231 0.57 -11.11 -9.09
C TYR A 231 1.58 -12.19 -9.47
N PHE A 232 1.49 -13.35 -8.85
CA PHE A 232 2.39 -14.48 -9.05
C PHE A 232 1.58 -15.75 -9.32
N TRP A 233 1.13 -15.92 -10.56
CA TRP A 233 0.41 -17.12 -10.99
C TRP A 233 1.35 -18.23 -11.41
N GLY A 234 2.31 -17.93 -12.26
CA GLY A 234 3.32 -18.85 -12.76
C GLY A 234 4.72 -18.40 -12.38
N MET A 235 5.58 -19.37 -12.07
CA MET A 235 6.99 -19.12 -11.75
C MET A 235 7.87 -20.19 -12.39
N GLN A 236 9.00 -19.74 -12.96
CA GLN A 236 10.03 -20.60 -13.55
C GLN A 236 11.41 -20.15 -13.08
N PHE A 237 12.23 -21.09 -12.60
CA PHE A 237 13.61 -20.80 -12.21
C PHE A 237 14.57 -21.42 -13.23
N ILE A 238 15.19 -20.58 -14.05
CA ILE A 238 16.06 -20.97 -15.14
C ILE A 238 17.32 -20.09 -15.13
N ASN A 239 18.50 -20.70 -15.26
CA ASN A 239 19.78 -19.99 -15.32
C ASN A 239 20.00 -18.99 -14.16
N ASN A 240 19.65 -19.38 -12.93
CA ASN A 240 19.71 -18.56 -11.72
C ASN A 240 18.82 -17.30 -11.73
N LEU A 241 17.85 -17.23 -12.63
CA LEU A 241 16.84 -16.18 -12.69
C LEU A 241 15.47 -16.76 -12.35
N LEU A 242 14.67 -16.02 -11.59
CA LEU A 242 13.28 -16.38 -11.32
C LEU A 242 12.38 -15.54 -12.23
N TYR A 243 11.74 -16.19 -13.18
CA TYR A 243 10.73 -15.58 -14.05
C TYR A 243 9.36 -15.79 -13.45
N THR A 244 8.56 -14.72 -13.38
CA THR A 244 7.21 -14.76 -12.83
C THR A 244 6.22 -14.11 -13.77
N CYS A 245 5.00 -14.62 -13.82
CA CYS A 245 3.88 -14.01 -14.52
C CYS A 245 2.65 -13.97 -13.63
N GLY A 246 1.78 -12.99 -13.84
CA GLY A 246 0.72 -12.65 -12.91
C GLY A 246 -0.68 -12.69 -13.49
N GLY A 247 -0.89 -13.34 -14.64
CA GLY A 247 -2.21 -13.50 -15.21
C GLY A 247 -3.14 -14.28 -14.29
N GLY A 248 -4.43 -14.01 -14.40
CA GLY A 248 -5.45 -14.75 -13.68
C GLY A 248 -6.42 -15.37 -14.67
N PHE A 249 -6.58 -16.68 -14.59
CA PHE A 249 -7.65 -17.39 -15.27
C PHE A 249 -8.40 -18.22 -14.23
N GLY A 250 -9.67 -17.93 -14.02
CA GLY A 250 -10.52 -18.67 -13.10
C GLY A 250 -11.97 -18.69 -13.57
N HIS A 251 -12.50 -19.88 -13.85
CA HIS A 251 -13.93 -20.19 -14.05
C HIS A 251 -14.79 -19.06 -14.67
N GLY A 252 -14.36 -18.52 -15.85
CA GLY A 252 -15.08 -17.48 -16.55
C GLY A 252 -14.85 -16.05 -16.05
N ILE A 253 -13.94 -15.83 -15.14
CA ILE A 253 -13.55 -14.50 -14.68
C ILE A 253 -12.25 -14.10 -15.35
N ASP A 254 -12.35 -13.17 -16.30
CA ASP A 254 -11.19 -12.50 -16.87
C ASP A 254 -10.72 -11.39 -15.93
N THR A 255 -9.52 -11.49 -15.41
CA THR A 255 -8.97 -10.46 -14.52
C THR A 255 -8.46 -9.24 -15.29
N GLU A 256 -8.21 -9.40 -16.60
CA GLU A 256 -7.66 -8.35 -17.48
C GLU A 256 -6.39 -7.68 -16.92
N ARG A 257 -5.60 -8.45 -16.16
CA ARG A 257 -4.35 -7.95 -15.60
C ARG A 257 -3.37 -7.61 -16.71
N PRO A 258 -2.67 -6.47 -16.62
CA PRO A 258 -1.66 -6.10 -17.61
C PRO A 258 -0.67 -7.23 -17.86
N GLY A 259 -0.42 -7.56 -19.12
CA GLY A 259 0.52 -8.60 -19.49
C GLY A 259 1.94 -8.20 -19.09
N THR A 260 2.55 -9.00 -18.23
CA THR A 260 3.86 -8.68 -17.65
C THR A 260 4.58 -9.97 -17.27
N ILE A 261 5.87 -10.04 -17.62
CA ILE A 261 6.81 -11.00 -17.05
C ILE A 261 7.78 -10.21 -16.17
N GLN A 262 7.97 -10.67 -14.95
CA GLN A 262 8.84 -10.05 -13.96
C GLN A 262 9.98 -11.02 -13.65
N VAL A 263 11.21 -10.56 -13.72
CA VAL A 263 12.41 -11.38 -13.57
C VAL A 263 13.20 -10.92 -12.36
N LEU A 264 13.38 -11.81 -11.39
CA LEU A 264 14.26 -11.58 -10.24
C LEU A 264 15.66 -12.13 -10.55
N ASN A 265 16.66 -11.24 -10.46
CA ASN A 265 18.07 -11.54 -10.57
C ASN A 265 18.77 -11.12 -9.26
N GLY A 266 19.05 -12.10 -8.40
CA GLY A 266 19.53 -11.82 -7.04
C GLY A 266 18.54 -10.99 -6.25
N GLU A 267 18.78 -9.69 -6.09
CA GLU A 267 17.87 -8.77 -5.38
C GLU A 267 17.16 -7.78 -6.28
N SER A 268 17.54 -7.72 -7.56
CA SER A 268 17.00 -6.76 -8.53
C SER A 268 15.87 -7.36 -9.36
N TRP A 269 14.86 -6.55 -9.64
CA TRP A 269 13.75 -6.90 -10.50
C TRP A 269 13.88 -6.22 -11.87
N GLN A 270 13.75 -7.02 -12.92
CA GLN A 270 13.58 -6.54 -14.30
C GLN A 270 12.16 -6.83 -14.75
N ILE A 271 11.57 -5.87 -15.44
CA ILE A 271 10.21 -6.00 -15.97
C ILE A 271 10.32 -6.13 -17.50
N LEU A 272 9.84 -7.25 -18.03
CA LEU A 272 9.71 -7.47 -19.47
C LEU A 272 8.32 -6.98 -19.88
N ASP A 273 8.27 -5.73 -20.34
CA ASP A 273 7.06 -5.04 -20.78
C ASP A 273 7.35 -4.40 -22.14
N ASP A 274 7.44 -5.25 -23.16
CA ASP A 274 7.94 -4.87 -24.49
C ASP A 274 6.91 -4.12 -25.35
N SER A 275 5.91 -3.51 -24.74
CA SER A 275 4.87 -2.81 -25.49
C SER A 275 4.21 -3.68 -26.56
N ILE A 276 4.05 -4.99 -26.27
CA ILE A 276 3.51 -5.98 -27.21
C ILE A 276 2.20 -5.50 -27.81
N GLN A 277 1.32 -4.94 -26.97
CA GLN A 277 0.04 -4.38 -27.45
C GLN A 277 0.25 -3.24 -28.45
N ALA A 278 1.21 -2.36 -28.22
CA ALA A 278 1.50 -1.25 -29.14
C ALA A 278 2.10 -1.75 -30.47
N LYS A 279 2.91 -2.81 -30.42
CA LYS A 279 3.53 -3.41 -31.61
C LYS A 279 2.56 -4.26 -32.44
N THR A 280 1.65 -4.97 -31.81
CA THR A 280 0.79 -5.96 -32.47
C THR A 280 -0.65 -5.47 -32.70
N GLY A 281 -1.10 -4.44 -31.98
CA GLY A 281 -2.52 -4.03 -31.92
C GLY A 281 -3.40 -4.99 -31.13
N ILE A 282 -2.84 -6.06 -30.54
CA ILE A 282 -3.58 -7.08 -29.80
C ILE A 282 -3.49 -6.77 -28.30
N LYS A 283 -4.61 -6.86 -27.57
CA LYS A 283 -4.65 -6.64 -26.13
C LYS A 283 -3.81 -7.71 -25.43
N TYR A 284 -2.70 -7.28 -24.81
CA TYR A 284 -1.78 -8.14 -24.10
C TYR A 284 -2.10 -8.14 -22.60
N VAL A 285 -2.82 -9.15 -22.16
CA VAL A 285 -3.31 -9.31 -20.77
C VAL A 285 -3.25 -10.76 -20.33
N ASP A 286 -3.29 -10.96 -19.03
CA ASP A 286 -3.41 -12.28 -18.38
C ASP A 286 -2.35 -13.27 -18.87
N VAL A 287 -1.07 -12.94 -18.66
CA VAL A 287 0.04 -13.88 -18.90
C VAL A 287 0.02 -14.96 -17.83
N ASN A 288 -0.32 -16.19 -18.23
CA ASN A 288 -0.51 -17.33 -17.34
C ASN A 288 0.68 -18.28 -17.30
N ALA A 289 1.51 -18.22 -18.31
CA ALA A 289 2.68 -19.08 -18.42
C ALA A 289 3.88 -18.27 -18.93
N VAL A 290 5.03 -18.63 -18.44
CA VAL A 290 6.32 -18.13 -18.91
C VAL A 290 7.25 -19.30 -19.10
N ASP A 291 8.00 -19.30 -20.16
CA ASP A 291 9.11 -20.23 -20.41
C ASP A 291 10.28 -19.51 -21.05
N VAL A 292 11.47 -20.08 -20.97
CA VAL A 292 12.71 -19.46 -21.43
C VAL A 292 13.54 -20.50 -22.15
N ASP A 293 14.11 -20.16 -23.30
CA ASP A 293 15.07 -21.02 -23.96
C ASP A 293 16.30 -21.23 -23.06
N PRO A 294 16.58 -22.45 -22.61
CA PRO A 294 17.70 -22.70 -21.70
C PRO A 294 19.06 -22.40 -22.31
N LYS A 295 19.13 -22.29 -23.64
CA LYS A 295 20.36 -21.96 -24.39
C LYS A 295 20.49 -20.49 -24.70
N ASP A 296 19.37 -19.75 -24.70
CA ASP A 296 19.31 -18.31 -24.93
C ASP A 296 18.34 -17.63 -23.99
N PRO A 297 18.81 -17.14 -22.83
CA PRO A 297 17.95 -16.51 -21.81
C PRO A 297 17.32 -15.19 -22.29
N THR A 298 17.70 -14.67 -23.46
CA THR A 298 17.03 -13.51 -24.07
C THR A 298 15.76 -13.89 -24.82
N HIS A 299 15.57 -15.19 -25.07
CA HIS A 299 14.41 -15.74 -25.75
C HIS A 299 13.38 -16.23 -24.71
N VAL A 300 12.42 -15.39 -24.40
CA VAL A 300 11.39 -15.64 -23.41
C VAL A 300 10.04 -15.79 -24.08
N PHE A 301 9.28 -16.80 -23.71
CA PHE A 301 7.93 -17.07 -24.21
C PHE A 301 6.88 -16.67 -23.17
N ALA A 302 5.90 -15.90 -23.59
CA ALA A 302 4.76 -15.48 -22.77
C ALA A 302 3.47 -16.10 -23.27
N GLY A 303 2.90 -17.03 -22.53
CA GLY A 303 1.56 -17.55 -22.76
C GLY A 303 0.52 -16.62 -22.16
N ALA A 304 -0.08 -15.76 -22.99
CA ALA A 304 -1.10 -14.82 -22.59
C ALA A 304 -2.48 -15.28 -23.08
N ARG A 305 -3.53 -14.67 -22.55
CA ARG A 305 -4.93 -14.94 -22.95
C ARG A 305 -5.15 -14.79 -24.46
N SER A 306 -4.45 -13.85 -25.10
CA SER A 306 -4.59 -13.55 -26.52
C SER A 306 -3.67 -14.36 -27.44
N GLY A 307 -2.77 -15.18 -26.90
CA GLY A 307 -1.84 -15.99 -27.66
C GLY A 307 -0.48 -16.20 -27.02
N LEU A 308 0.43 -16.80 -27.77
CA LEU A 308 1.84 -16.98 -27.41
C LEU A 308 2.67 -15.86 -28.03
N TYR A 309 3.52 -15.25 -27.25
CA TYR A 309 4.41 -14.16 -27.61
C TYR A 309 5.84 -14.51 -27.26
#